data_3ba24a79b784c79fb1f1bb0d2e42e6be
#
_entry.id   3ba24a79b784c79fb1f1bb0d2e42e6be
#
_cell.length_a   1.000
_cell.length_b   1.000
_cell.length_c   1.000
_cell.angle_alpha   90.00
_cell.angle_beta   90.00
_cell.angle_gamma   90.00
#
_symmetry.space_group_name_H-M   'P 1'
#
loop_
_entity.id
_entity.type
_entity.pdbx_description
1 polymer ?
#
loop_
_entity_poly.entity_id
_entity_poly.type
_entity_poly.pdbx_seq_one_letter_code
_entity_poly.pdbx_strand_id
1 'polypeptide(L)'
;MKLATFRINGEKRIGRVENDILVDLSKADVPREMIAFLEAGDAALSKAQNYKGQEHQLSQVELCPPIHRPPKILAVGLNYKDHIEETGLATPDFPMFFNKQSTSANGPYGDVHLPKVSDKLDYEGEFGFVIGKRCRHVTRENAHSVIAGYVVCNDVSVRDWQMRSQTFTLGKSFDTHCPFGPWI
;
A
#
# COMPACT_ATOMS: atom_id res chain seq x y z
N MET A 1 15.56 1.00 -5.26
CA MET A 1 15.73 0.76 -3.80
C MET A 1 14.40 0.25 -3.26
N LYS A 2 14.39 -0.78 -2.43
CA LYS A 2 13.18 -1.26 -1.76
C LYS A 2 13.10 -0.64 -0.37
N LEU A 3 11.97 -0.03 -0.04
CA LEU A 3 11.73 0.65 1.24
C LEU A 3 10.60 -0.04 1.99
N ALA A 4 10.86 -0.46 3.22
CA ALA A 4 9.89 -1.13 4.07
C ALA A 4 9.64 -0.37 5.37
N THR A 5 8.45 -0.50 5.91
CA THR A 5 8.16 -0.21 7.31
C THR A 5 8.15 -1.53 8.08
N PHE A 6 8.85 -1.58 9.18
CA PHE A 6 8.99 -2.79 9.98
C PHE A 6 8.85 -2.49 11.47
N ARG A 7 8.55 -3.52 12.24
CA ARG A 7 8.52 -3.46 13.72
C ARG A 7 9.59 -4.38 14.30
N ILE A 8 10.33 -3.86 15.25
CA ILE A 8 11.27 -4.60 16.06
C ILE A 8 11.23 -4.08 17.50
N ASN A 9 11.20 -4.98 18.48
CA ASN A 9 11.07 -4.64 19.90
C ASN A 9 9.91 -3.66 20.22
N GLY A 10 8.78 -3.82 19.52
CA GLY A 10 7.60 -2.97 19.67
C GLY A 10 7.64 -1.62 18.94
N GLU A 11 8.80 -1.20 18.42
CA GLU A 11 8.96 0.07 17.71
C GLU A 11 8.81 -0.09 16.20
N LYS A 12 8.05 0.81 15.57
CA LYS A 12 8.00 0.93 14.11
C LYS A 12 9.15 1.79 13.62
N ARG A 13 9.77 1.33 12.54
CA ARG A 13 10.89 1.98 11.86
C ARG A 13 10.77 1.80 10.36
N ILE A 14 11.54 2.57 9.60
CA ILE A 14 11.70 2.36 8.17
C ILE A 14 13.09 1.77 7.89
N GLY A 15 13.16 0.98 6.83
CA GLY A 15 14.39 0.31 6.41
C GLY A 15 14.51 0.17 4.91
N ARG A 16 15.74 0.03 4.45
CA ARG A 16 16.07 -0.36 3.09
C ARG A 16 16.27 -1.86 3.04
N VAL A 17 15.63 -2.52 2.05
CA VAL A 17 15.72 -3.97 1.87
C VAL A 17 16.66 -4.29 0.70
N GLU A 18 17.63 -5.17 0.98
CA GLU A 18 18.58 -5.74 0.03
C GLU A 18 18.60 -7.26 0.20
N ASN A 19 18.06 -7.99 -0.78
CA ASN A 19 17.82 -9.43 -0.66
C ASN A 19 17.02 -9.76 0.60
N ASP A 20 17.57 -10.56 1.52
CA ASP A 20 16.94 -10.97 2.78
C ASP A 20 17.36 -10.12 3.98
N ILE A 21 18.09 -9.03 3.73
CA ILE A 21 18.59 -8.11 4.75
C ILE A 21 17.81 -6.82 4.72
N LEU A 22 17.45 -6.33 5.90
CA LEU A 22 16.88 -5.02 6.12
C LEU A 22 17.89 -4.13 6.86
N VAL A 23 18.28 -3.03 6.23
CA VAL A 23 19.13 -1.99 6.84
C VAL A 23 18.24 -0.98 7.55
N ASP A 24 18.34 -0.90 8.87
CA ASP A 24 17.56 0.03 9.70
C ASP A 24 18.01 1.48 9.47
N LEU A 25 17.08 2.33 9.02
CA LEU A 25 17.35 3.74 8.72
C LEU A 25 17.09 4.69 9.91
N SER A 26 16.76 4.18 11.08
CA SER A 26 16.43 5.01 12.25
C SER A 26 17.51 6.00 12.69
N LYS A 27 18.77 5.75 12.30
CA LYS A 27 19.94 6.62 12.58
C LYS A 27 20.55 7.23 11.31
N ALA A 28 19.87 7.18 10.19
CA ALA A 28 20.37 7.65 8.88
C ALA A 28 20.23 9.17 8.63
N ASP A 29 19.86 9.94 9.65
CA ASP A 29 19.55 11.38 9.51
C ASP A 29 18.49 11.63 8.42
N VAL A 30 17.43 10.84 8.44
CA VAL A 30 16.24 10.95 7.58
C VAL A 30 14.96 10.88 8.44
N PRO A 31 13.81 11.34 7.96
CA PRO A 31 12.55 11.16 8.66
C PRO A 31 12.27 9.68 8.96
N ARG A 32 11.70 9.40 10.13
CA ARG A 32 11.47 8.03 10.63
C ARG A 32 10.16 7.42 10.16
N GLU A 33 9.24 8.23 9.64
CA GLU A 33 7.95 7.82 9.10
C GLU A 33 8.01 7.82 7.57
N MET A 34 7.42 6.81 6.92
CA MET A 34 7.53 6.64 5.48
C MET A 34 6.96 7.83 4.69
N ILE A 35 5.84 8.42 5.12
CA ILE A 35 5.25 9.59 4.44
C ILE A 35 6.24 10.76 4.49
N ALA A 36 6.72 11.11 5.68
CA ALA A 36 7.68 12.21 5.85
C ALA A 36 9.00 11.93 5.12
N PHE A 37 9.43 10.67 5.06
CA PHE A 37 10.60 10.25 4.31
C PHE A 37 10.43 10.49 2.81
N LEU A 38 9.29 10.11 2.24
CA LEU A 38 8.98 10.32 0.82
C LEU A 38 8.84 11.80 0.50
N GLU A 39 8.22 12.59 1.40
CA GLU A 39 8.11 14.05 1.27
C GLU A 39 9.46 14.76 1.28
N ALA A 40 10.45 14.23 1.99
CA ALA A 40 11.82 14.75 2.00
C ALA A 40 12.58 14.49 0.67
N GLY A 41 12.04 13.64 -0.21
CA GLY A 41 12.44 13.48 -1.61
C GLY A 41 13.87 12.95 -1.80
N ASP A 42 14.52 13.43 -2.88
CA ASP A 42 15.79 12.88 -3.37
C ASP A 42 16.92 12.97 -2.34
N ALA A 43 16.92 13.98 -1.47
CA ALA A 43 17.93 14.11 -0.43
C ALA A 43 17.85 12.96 0.60
N ALA A 44 16.64 12.61 1.05
CA ALA A 44 16.44 11.49 1.96
C ALA A 44 16.71 10.15 1.27
N LEU A 45 16.30 9.99 0.03
CA LEU A 45 16.57 8.80 -0.79
C LEU A 45 18.08 8.56 -0.95
N SER A 46 18.86 9.61 -1.26
CA SER A 46 20.32 9.52 -1.41
C SER A 46 21.00 9.14 -0.08
N LYS A 47 20.57 9.74 1.04
CA LYS A 47 21.09 9.37 2.36
C LYS A 47 20.78 7.91 2.69
N ALA A 48 19.55 7.48 2.48
CA ALA A 48 19.12 6.10 2.76
C ALA A 48 19.88 5.08 1.90
N GLN A 49 20.13 5.39 0.64
CA GLN A 49 20.84 4.49 -0.28
C GLN A 49 22.28 4.24 0.13
N ASN A 50 22.95 5.25 0.64
CA ASN A 50 24.38 5.18 1.01
C ASN A 50 24.60 4.83 2.50
N TYR A 51 23.54 4.82 3.30
CA TYR A 51 23.66 4.57 4.73
C TYR A 51 24.00 3.11 5.01
N LYS A 52 25.00 2.92 5.90
CA LYS A 52 25.40 1.62 6.46
C LYS A 52 24.98 1.60 7.92
N GLY A 53 23.82 1.04 8.20
CA GLY A 53 23.22 0.96 9.52
C GLY A 53 23.20 -0.44 10.10
N GLN A 54 22.45 -0.60 11.17
CA GLN A 54 22.19 -1.91 11.73
C GLN A 54 21.41 -2.76 10.71
N GLU A 55 21.85 -4.00 10.54
CA GLU A 55 21.23 -4.98 9.64
C GLU A 55 20.39 -5.97 10.45
N HIS A 56 19.27 -6.36 9.88
CA HIS A 56 18.38 -7.40 10.39
C HIS A 56 18.03 -8.37 9.29
N GLN A 57 17.91 -9.64 9.61
CA GLN A 57 17.29 -10.60 8.70
C GLN A 57 15.80 -10.27 8.57
N LEU A 58 15.23 -10.32 7.38
CA LEU A 58 13.79 -10.09 7.17
C LEU A 58 12.92 -11.03 8.01
N SER A 59 13.39 -12.24 8.27
CA SER A 59 12.71 -13.23 9.11
C SER A 59 12.69 -12.88 10.61
N GLN A 60 13.47 -11.89 11.05
CA GLN A 60 13.57 -11.45 12.46
C GLN A 60 12.75 -10.19 12.77
N VAL A 61 12.10 -9.62 11.77
CA VAL A 61 11.31 -8.40 11.90
C VAL A 61 9.87 -8.63 11.45
N GLU A 62 8.94 -7.89 12.01
CA GLU A 62 7.56 -7.85 11.53
C GLU A 62 7.46 -6.78 10.43
N LEU A 63 7.14 -7.18 9.21
CA LEU A 63 6.89 -6.23 8.12
C LEU A 63 5.48 -5.65 8.29
N CYS A 64 5.42 -4.34 8.43
CA CYS A 64 4.19 -3.55 8.48
C CYS A 64 3.78 -3.10 7.07
N PRO A 65 2.55 -2.58 6.87
CA PRO A 65 2.26 -1.90 5.61
C PRO A 65 3.29 -0.78 5.39
N PRO A 66 3.88 -0.67 4.19
CA PRO A 66 4.91 0.33 3.92
C PRO A 66 4.52 1.75 4.33
N ILE A 67 3.25 2.10 4.17
CA ILE A 67 2.63 3.33 4.67
C ILE A 67 1.55 2.94 5.66
N HIS A 68 1.81 3.16 6.95
CA HIS A 68 0.93 2.67 8.02
C HIS A 68 -0.48 3.25 7.99
N ARG A 69 -0.61 4.54 7.68
CA ARG A 69 -1.90 5.25 7.53
C ARG A 69 -1.85 6.14 6.31
N PRO A 70 -2.04 5.60 5.12
CA PRO A 70 -2.06 6.42 3.91
C PRO A 70 -3.23 7.42 4.00
N PRO A 71 -2.99 8.70 3.65
CA PRO A 71 -4.05 9.73 3.70
C PRO A 71 -5.22 9.40 2.76
N LYS A 72 -4.92 8.68 1.68
CA LYS A 72 -5.89 8.21 0.69
C LYS A 72 -5.49 6.83 0.20
N ILE A 73 -6.47 5.95 0.07
CA ILE A 73 -6.36 4.70 -0.69
C ILE A 73 -7.45 4.78 -1.74
N LEU A 74 -7.05 4.98 -2.99
CA LEU A 74 -7.96 5.03 -4.13
C LEU A 74 -7.76 3.77 -4.95
N ALA A 75 -8.86 3.15 -5.34
CA ALA A 75 -8.86 1.97 -6.18
C ALA A 75 -9.67 2.23 -7.45
N VAL A 76 -9.35 1.48 -8.50
CA VAL A 76 -10.04 1.53 -9.79
C VAL A 76 -10.75 0.20 -10.01
N GLY A 77 -12.07 0.21 -10.02
CA GLY A 77 -12.86 -0.98 -10.31
C GLY A 77 -12.91 -1.29 -11.81
N LEU A 78 -13.17 -2.55 -12.14
CA LEU A 78 -13.22 -3.03 -13.51
C LEU A 78 -11.99 -2.66 -14.35
N ASN A 79 -10.81 -2.78 -13.75
CA ASN A 79 -9.52 -2.42 -14.34
C ASN A 79 -8.76 -3.60 -14.96
N TYR A 80 -9.29 -4.83 -14.85
CA TYR A 80 -8.79 -6.04 -15.48
C TYR A 80 -9.76 -6.51 -16.55
N LYS A 81 -9.25 -6.69 -17.77
CA LYS A 81 -10.07 -7.08 -18.92
C LYS A 81 -10.76 -8.42 -18.72
N ASP A 82 -10.01 -9.41 -18.23
CA ASP A 82 -10.54 -10.75 -17.98
C ASP A 82 -11.69 -10.72 -16.94
N HIS A 83 -11.55 -9.87 -15.92
CA HIS A 83 -12.59 -9.67 -14.91
C HIS A 83 -13.87 -9.02 -15.50
N ILE A 84 -13.72 -8.05 -16.39
CA ILE A 84 -14.86 -7.45 -17.10
C ILE A 84 -15.60 -8.51 -17.93
N GLU A 85 -14.85 -9.34 -18.67
CA GLU A 85 -15.40 -10.42 -19.48
C GLU A 85 -16.16 -11.45 -18.61
N GLU A 86 -15.58 -11.83 -17.47
CA GLU A 86 -16.14 -12.78 -16.52
C GLU A 86 -17.44 -12.27 -15.86
N THR A 87 -17.51 -10.99 -15.53
CA THR A 87 -18.71 -10.38 -14.93
C THR A 87 -19.80 -10.09 -15.96
N GLY A 88 -19.48 -10.09 -17.25
CA GLY A 88 -20.41 -9.72 -18.33
C GLY A 88 -20.82 -8.24 -18.32
N LEU A 89 -20.10 -7.39 -17.57
CA LEU A 89 -20.34 -5.96 -17.53
C LEU A 89 -19.69 -5.26 -18.72
N ALA A 90 -20.25 -4.12 -19.11
CA ALA A 90 -19.62 -3.27 -20.12
C ALA A 90 -18.35 -2.63 -19.57
N THR A 91 -17.33 -2.49 -20.43
CA THR A 91 -16.15 -1.71 -20.09
C THR A 91 -16.56 -0.27 -19.79
N PRO A 92 -16.22 0.29 -18.63
CA PRO A 92 -16.57 1.67 -18.30
C PRO A 92 -15.88 2.67 -19.24
N ASP A 93 -16.62 3.70 -19.69
CA ASP A 93 -16.05 4.81 -20.49
C ASP A 93 -15.04 5.63 -19.71
N PHE A 94 -15.19 5.69 -18.40
CA PHE A 94 -14.31 6.40 -17.48
C PHE A 94 -13.88 5.49 -16.32
N PRO A 95 -12.66 5.65 -15.77
CA PRO A 95 -12.23 4.87 -14.61
C PRO A 95 -13.20 4.99 -13.44
N MET A 96 -13.65 3.86 -12.94
CA MET A 96 -14.56 3.79 -11.81
C MET A 96 -13.75 3.82 -10.51
N PHE A 97 -13.61 5.00 -9.90
CA PHE A 97 -12.88 5.17 -8.64
C PHE A 97 -13.76 4.89 -7.43
N PHE A 98 -13.18 4.17 -6.48
CA PHE A 98 -13.68 4.08 -5.12
C PHE A 98 -12.54 4.23 -4.12
N ASN A 99 -12.86 4.34 -2.84
CA ASN A 99 -11.85 4.48 -1.80
C ASN A 99 -11.95 3.38 -0.76
N LYS A 100 -10.80 3.03 -0.19
CA LYS A 100 -10.71 2.27 1.06
C LYS A 100 -10.30 3.21 2.18
N GLN A 101 -10.84 2.98 3.37
CA GLN A 101 -10.47 3.79 4.55
C GLN A 101 -9.03 3.50 4.96
N SER A 102 -8.33 4.51 5.49
CA SER A 102 -6.94 4.37 5.94
C SER A 102 -6.76 3.30 7.03
N THR A 103 -7.82 2.99 7.78
CA THR A 103 -7.81 1.96 8.82
C THR A 103 -7.84 0.54 8.26
N SER A 104 -8.19 0.35 6.99
CA SER A 104 -8.12 -0.95 6.33
C SER A 104 -6.69 -1.40 6.02
N ALA A 105 -5.71 -0.46 6.01
CA ALA A 105 -4.31 -0.75 5.74
C ALA A 105 -3.75 -1.82 6.69
N ASN A 106 -3.15 -2.87 6.13
CA ASN A 106 -2.62 -4.01 6.87
C ASN A 106 -1.23 -4.38 6.37
N GLY A 107 -0.46 -5.05 7.20
CA GLY A 107 0.84 -5.59 6.82
C GLY A 107 0.71 -6.67 5.74
N PRO A 108 1.75 -6.89 4.92
CA PRO A 108 1.70 -7.83 3.80
C PRO A 108 1.44 -9.28 4.23
N TYR A 109 1.76 -9.60 5.48
CA TYR A 109 1.58 -10.93 6.08
C TYR A 109 0.67 -10.90 7.31
N GLY A 110 -0.03 -9.77 7.53
CA GLY A 110 -0.97 -9.64 8.65
C GLY A 110 -2.27 -10.39 8.38
N ASP A 111 -2.90 -10.88 9.44
CA ASP A 111 -4.18 -11.56 9.35
C ASP A 111 -5.26 -10.64 8.79
N VAL A 112 -6.09 -11.19 7.91
CA VAL A 112 -7.31 -10.54 7.43
C VAL A 112 -8.48 -11.06 8.26
N HIS A 113 -9.14 -10.17 8.98
CA HIS A 113 -10.21 -10.56 9.89
C HIS A 113 -11.53 -10.80 9.15
N LEU A 114 -12.10 -11.98 9.29
CA LEU A 114 -13.46 -12.24 8.82
C LEU A 114 -14.45 -11.42 9.68
N PRO A 115 -15.26 -10.52 9.10
CA PRO A 115 -16.19 -9.71 9.86
C PRO A 115 -17.36 -10.56 10.39
N LYS A 116 -17.79 -10.30 11.61
CA LYS A 116 -18.91 -11.03 12.23
C LYS A 116 -20.25 -10.92 11.50
N VAL A 117 -20.35 -9.95 10.61
CA VAL A 117 -21.60 -9.56 9.90
C VAL A 117 -21.73 -10.18 8.51
N SER A 118 -20.73 -10.92 8.04
CA SER A 118 -20.74 -11.57 6.73
C SER A 118 -19.72 -12.71 6.64
N ASP A 119 -20.04 -13.71 5.85
CA ASP A 119 -19.15 -14.80 5.44
C ASP A 119 -18.68 -14.66 3.96
N LYS A 120 -19.02 -13.54 3.31
CA LYS A 120 -18.75 -13.30 1.89
C LYS A 120 -17.46 -12.50 1.67
N LEU A 121 -16.43 -12.82 2.46
CA LEU A 121 -15.10 -12.25 2.31
C LEU A 121 -14.38 -12.88 1.11
N ASP A 122 -13.80 -12.04 0.28
CA ASP A 122 -13.10 -12.43 -0.94
C ASP A 122 -11.82 -11.60 -1.11
N TYR A 123 -10.83 -12.14 -1.81
CA TYR A 123 -9.57 -11.46 -2.08
C TYR A 123 -9.51 -10.92 -3.50
N GLU A 124 -8.80 -9.83 -3.70
CA GLU A 124 -8.51 -9.25 -5.02
C GLU A 124 -7.03 -8.86 -5.09
N GLY A 125 -6.24 -9.61 -5.86
CA GLY A 125 -4.84 -9.29 -6.10
C GLY A 125 -4.71 -8.07 -7.01
N GLU A 126 -4.05 -7.00 -6.52
CA GLU A 126 -3.99 -5.72 -7.18
C GLU A 126 -2.55 -5.21 -7.34
N PHE A 127 -2.32 -4.53 -8.47
CA PHE A 127 -1.12 -3.74 -8.71
C PHE A 127 -1.34 -2.32 -8.22
N GLY A 128 -0.59 -1.92 -7.20
CA GLY A 128 -0.67 -0.59 -6.62
C GLY A 128 0.56 0.26 -6.90
N PHE A 129 0.39 1.58 -6.81
CA PHE A 129 1.51 2.52 -6.81
C PHE A 129 1.33 3.59 -5.74
N VAL A 130 2.44 4.10 -5.26
CA VAL A 130 2.49 5.12 -4.21
C VAL A 130 2.85 6.45 -4.81
N ILE A 131 2.00 7.47 -4.59
CA ILE A 131 2.33 8.85 -4.94
C ILE A 131 3.31 9.40 -3.91
N GLY A 132 4.51 9.77 -4.38
CA GLY A 132 5.61 10.22 -3.53
C GLY A 132 5.80 11.73 -3.48
N LYS A 133 5.10 12.49 -4.31
CA LYS A 133 5.22 13.95 -4.38
C LYS A 133 3.85 14.59 -4.29
N ARG A 134 3.71 15.64 -3.49
CA ARG A 134 2.50 16.47 -3.52
C ARG A 134 2.33 17.07 -4.91
N CYS A 135 1.23 16.73 -5.58
CA CYS A 135 1.00 17.10 -6.98
C CYS A 135 -0.46 17.44 -7.26
N ARG A 136 -0.67 18.20 -8.33
CA ARG A 136 -2.00 18.55 -8.85
C ARG A 136 -1.86 18.84 -10.36
N HIS A 137 -2.88 18.48 -11.14
CA HIS A 137 -2.93 18.71 -12.58
C HIS A 137 -1.70 18.13 -13.33
N VAL A 138 -1.25 16.96 -12.91
CA VAL A 138 -0.14 16.24 -13.55
C VAL A 138 -0.62 15.71 -14.90
N THR A 139 0.12 16.01 -15.96
CA THR A 139 -0.21 15.49 -17.29
C THR A 139 0.14 14.00 -17.39
N ARG A 140 -0.41 13.30 -18.35
CA ARG A 140 -0.14 11.87 -18.59
C ARG A 140 1.35 11.59 -18.77
N GLU A 141 2.04 12.44 -19.53
CA GLU A 141 3.47 12.33 -19.84
C GLU A 141 4.33 12.45 -18.58
N ASN A 142 3.86 13.22 -17.59
CA ASN A 142 4.58 13.48 -16.35
C ASN A 142 4.09 12.60 -15.18
N ALA A 143 3.11 11.71 -15.39
CA ALA A 143 2.51 10.92 -14.31
C ALA A 143 3.56 10.08 -13.54
N HIS A 144 4.52 9.48 -14.24
CA HIS A 144 5.57 8.67 -13.60
C HIS A 144 6.51 9.50 -12.70
N SER A 145 6.64 10.80 -12.93
CA SER A 145 7.53 11.68 -12.16
C SER A 145 7.09 11.89 -10.70
N VAL A 146 5.85 11.59 -10.39
CA VAL A 146 5.26 11.74 -9.05
C VAL A 146 5.07 10.42 -8.31
N ILE A 147 5.35 9.29 -8.95
CA ILE A 147 5.28 7.95 -8.36
C ILE A 147 6.56 7.68 -7.58
N ALA A 148 6.43 7.31 -6.30
CA ALA A 148 7.55 6.86 -5.46
C ALA A 148 7.96 5.42 -5.77
N GLY A 149 7.00 4.57 -6.10
CA GLY A 149 7.23 3.17 -6.39
C GLY A 149 5.93 2.38 -6.45
N TYR A 150 6.08 1.08 -6.52
CA TYR A 150 5.00 0.13 -6.75
C TYR A 150 4.89 -0.86 -5.60
N VAL A 151 3.68 -1.39 -5.40
CA VAL A 151 3.36 -2.37 -4.36
C VAL A 151 2.40 -3.42 -4.91
N VAL A 152 2.40 -4.59 -4.31
CA VAL A 152 1.29 -5.54 -4.45
C VAL A 152 0.28 -5.24 -3.34
N CYS A 153 -1.00 -5.23 -3.69
CA CYS A 153 -2.09 -5.00 -2.76
C CYS A 153 -3.07 -6.18 -2.80
N ASN A 154 -3.81 -6.35 -1.72
CA ASN A 154 -4.99 -7.19 -1.69
C ASN A 154 -6.19 -6.29 -1.35
N ASP A 155 -7.06 -6.04 -2.34
CA ASP A 155 -8.29 -5.27 -2.14
C ASP A 155 -9.39 -6.19 -1.60
N VAL A 156 -9.22 -6.63 -0.37
CA VAL A 156 -10.17 -7.53 0.30
C VAL A 156 -11.56 -6.92 0.33
N SER A 157 -12.54 -7.71 -0.09
CA SER A 157 -13.91 -7.32 -0.33
C SER A 157 -14.89 -8.19 0.45
N VAL A 158 -15.88 -7.57 1.07
CA VAL A 158 -17.04 -8.27 1.64
C VAL A 158 -18.18 -8.09 0.65
N ARG A 159 -18.43 -9.10 -0.18
CA ARG A 159 -19.21 -8.98 -1.42
C ARG A 159 -20.65 -8.51 -1.21
N ASP A 160 -21.35 -9.05 -0.22
CA ASP A 160 -22.72 -8.64 0.08
C ASP A 160 -22.81 -7.22 0.67
N TRP A 161 -21.72 -6.74 1.31
CA TRP A 161 -21.63 -5.36 1.80
C TRP A 161 -21.17 -4.39 0.71
N GLN A 162 -20.32 -4.83 -0.22
CA GLN A 162 -19.88 -4.04 -1.37
C GLN A 162 -21.07 -3.53 -2.18
N MET A 163 -22.04 -4.38 -2.41
CA MET A 163 -23.20 -4.07 -3.24
C MET A 163 -24.30 -3.27 -2.53
N ARG A 164 -24.16 -2.97 -1.24
CA ARG A 164 -25.14 -2.16 -0.47
C ARG A 164 -25.12 -0.69 -0.83
N SER A 165 -24.02 -0.19 -1.42
CA SER A 165 -23.91 1.20 -1.84
C SER A 165 -23.13 1.32 -3.14
N GLN A 166 -23.45 2.35 -3.93
CA GLN A 166 -22.76 2.62 -5.20
C GLN A 166 -21.27 2.96 -5.03
N THR A 167 -20.84 3.34 -3.84
CA THR A 167 -19.45 3.72 -3.55
C THR A 167 -18.57 2.54 -3.15
N PHE A 168 -19.15 1.35 -2.93
CA PHE A 168 -18.47 0.13 -2.46
C PHE A 168 -17.77 0.24 -1.10
N THR A 169 -17.65 1.44 -0.54
CA THR A 169 -16.84 1.74 0.64
C THR A 169 -17.13 0.83 1.82
N LEU A 170 -18.40 0.46 2.06
CA LEU A 170 -18.79 -0.41 3.17
C LEU A 170 -18.17 -1.82 3.09
N GLY A 171 -18.17 -2.42 1.89
CA GLY A 171 -17.61 -3.74 1.66
C GLY A 171 -16.08 -3.76 1.47
N LYS A 172 -15.50 -2.60 1.19
CA LYS A 172 -14.08 -2.44 0.85
C LYS A 172 -13.21 -1.88 1.99
N SER A 173 -13.79 -1.54 3.16
CA SER A 173 -13.09 -0.74 4.17
C SER A 173 -13.14 -1.29 5.59
N PHE A 174 -13.44 -2.58 5.78
CA PHE A 174 -13.27 -3.20 7.09
C PHE A 174 -11.79 -3.12 7.51
N ASP A 175 -11.53 -3.05 8.80
CA ASP A 175 -10.18 -3.08 9.33
C ASP A 175 -9.44 -4.33 8.84
N THR A 176 -8.15 -4.21 8.55
CA THR A 176 -7.27 -5.25 7.98
C THR A 176 -7.53 -5.62 6.51
N HIS A 177 -8.54 -5.08 5.85
CA HIS A 177 -8.97 -5.47 4.51
C HIS A 177 -8.18 -4.81 3.35
N CYS A 178 -6.98 -4.30 3.63
CA CYS A 178 -6.05 -3.83 2.61
C CYS A 178 -4.60 -4.19 2.97
N PRO A 179 -4.24 -5.48 2.94
CA PRO A 179 -2.83 -5.86 3.02
C PRO A 179 -2.07 -5.32 1.80
N PHE A 180 -0.92 -4.72 2.00
CA PHE A 180 -0.06 -4.30 0.89
C PHE A 180 1.41 -4.23 1.27
N GLY A 181 2.27 -4.34 0.28
CA GLY A 181 3.71 -4.36 0.44
C GLY A 181 4.36 -5.53 -0.33
N PRO A 182 5.44 -6.13 0.23
CA PRO A 182 6.07 -5.89 1.55
C PRO A 182 6.92 -4.62 1.63
N TRP A 183 7.23 -4.00 0.50
CA TRP A 183 8.00 -2.76 0.34
C TRP A 183 7.47 -1.91 -0.83
N ILE A 184 7.91 -0.69 -0.91
CA ILE A 184 7.74 0.21 -2.05
C ILE A 184 8.99 0.10 -2.93
#